data_22b0cc7c5ebd3f7eb89189c9e112cf44
#
_entry.id   22b0cc7c5ebd3f7eb89189c9e112cf44
#
_cell.length_a   1.000
_cell.length_b   1.000
_cell.length_c   1.000
_cell.angle_alpha   90.00
_cell.angle_beta   90.00
_cell.angle_gamma   90.00
#
_symmetry.space_group_name_H-M   'P 1'
#
loop_
_entity.id
_entity.type
_entity.pdbx_description
1 polymer ?
#
loop_
_entity_poly.entity_id
_entity_poly.type
_entity_poly.pdbx_seq_one_letter_code
_entity_poly.pdbx_strand_id
1 'polypeptide(L)'
;MAYNYERIGDYCGHLNKFVINDDAIVDDKILEILKKMYEYAKRSVSYASEAFIDGKVDLKDDLMDTEEKMHRMQDRAMREIALQMGESTFDDVDHANYYIYLTRVIKAFERIGDISVEIMDIAIEFHKNIPRSTVPRSFRD
;
A
#
# COMPACT_ATOMS: atom_id res chain seq x y z
N MET A 1 0.50 -2.57 -17.32
CA MET A 1 1.68 -2.48 -16.43
C MET A 1 2.07 -1.05 -16.12
N ALA A 2 2.50 -0.20 -17.07
CA ALA A 2 2.82 1.21 -16.81
C ALA A 2 1.72 1.96 -16.05
N TYR A 3 0.48 1.75 -16.42
CA TYR A 3 -0.69 2.33 -15.75
C TYR A 3 -0.79 1.95 -14.25
N ASN A 4 -0.43 0.73 -13.88
CA ASN A 4 -0.48 0.30 -12.47
C ASN A 4 0.60 1.01 -11.63
N TYR A 5 1.82 1.18 -12.18
CA TYR A 5 2.86 1.95 -11.50
C TYR A 5 2.54 3.45 -11.43
N GLU A 6 1.91 4.01 -12.47
CA GLU A 6 1.40 5.38 -12.44
C GLU A 6 0.39 5.56 -11.30
N ARG A 7 -0.58 4.65 -11.14
CA ARG A 7 -1.54 4.67 -10.02
C ARG A 7 -0.86 4.61 -8.65
N ILE A 8 0.17 3.77 -8.48
CA ILE A 8 0.96 3.76 -7.23
C ILE A 8 1.60 5.12 -6.99
N GLY A 9 2.20 5.74 -8.01
CA GLY A 9 2.77 7.08 -7.95
C GLY A 9 1.75 8.14 -7.55
N ASP A 10 0.52 8.07 -8.07
CA ASP A 10 -0.58 8.96 -7.71
C ASP A 10 -0.94 8.86 -6.22
N TYR A 11 -1.02 7.64 -5.68
CA TYR A 11 -1.27 7.45 -4.25
C TYR A 11 -0.12 7.95 -3.38
N CYS A 12 1.13 7.79 -3.80
CA CYS A 12 2.28 8.39 -3.12
C CYS A 12 2.21 9.93 -3.15
N GLY A 13 1.79 10.51 -4.27
CA GLY A 13 1.54 11.96 -4.40
C GLY A 13 0.43 12.45 -3.46
N HIS A 14 -0.65 11.68 -3.31
CA HIS A 14 -1.71 11.99 -2.36
C HIS A 14 -1.22 11.94 -0.91
N LEU A 15 -0.44 10.91 -0.52
CA LEU A 15 0.15 10.81 0.81
C LEU A 15 1.04 12.01 1.12
N ASN A 16 1.86 12.45 0.16
CA ASN A 16 2.73 13.60 0.33
C ASN A 16 1.95 14.91 0.58
N LYS A 17 0.81 15.11 -0.08
CA LYS A 17 -0.06 16.27 0.15
C LYS A 17 -0.61 16.32 1.58
N PHE A 18 -0.92 15.18 2.18
CA PHE A 18 -1.39 15.12 3.57
C PHE A 18 -0.30 15.55 4.56
N VAL A 19 0.95 15.16 4.33
CA VAL A 19 2.08 15.49 5.20
C VAL A 19 2.43 16.98 5.13
N ILE A 20 2.30 17.62 3.96
CA ILE A 20 2.75 19.00 3.75
C ILE A 20 1.72 20.03 4.27
N ASN A 21 0.44 19.68 4.28
CA ASN A 21 -0.64 20.64 4.52
C ASN A 21 -1.19 20.63 5.96
N ASP A 22 -0.69 19.76 6.82
CA ASP A 22 -1.27 19.60 8.15
C ASP A 22 -0.20 19.59 9.25
N ASP A 23 -0.24 20.61 10.11
CA ASP A 23 0.55 20.69 11.35
C ASP A 23 -0.06 19.77 12.44
N ALA A 24 -1.06 18.95 12.10
CA ALA A 24 -1.73 18.07 13.03
C ALA A 24 -0.76 16.99 13.53
N ILE A 25 -0.62 16.92 14.84
CA ILE A 25 0.12 15.85 15.52
C ILE A 25 -0.73 14.59 15.47
N VAL A 26 -0.26 13.57 14.74
CA VAL A 26 -0.91 12.27 14.68
C VAL A 26 -0.72 11.55 16.01
N ASP A 27 -1.79 11.00 16.56
CA ASP A 27 -1.74 10.16 17.76
C ASP A 27 -0.74 9.01 17.60
N ASP A 28 0.06 8.73 18.65
CA ASP A 28 1.15 7.76 18.60
C ASP A 28 0.69 6.35 18.22
N LYS A 29 -0.50 5.92 18.65
CA LYS A 29 -1.04 4.59 18.32
C LYS A 29 -1.38 4.49 16.83
N ILE A 30 -2.01 5.53 16.29
CA ILE A 30 -2.34 5.60 14.86
C ILE A 30 -1.06 5.70 14.05
N LEU A 31 -0.11 6.52 14.47
CA LEU A 31 1.19 6.66 13.81
C LEU A 31 1.95 5.34 13.73
N GLU A 32 1.94 4.54 14.81
CA GLU A 32 2.56 3.21 14.81
C GLU A 32 1.90 2.26 13.80
N ILE A 33 0.57 2.30 13.69
CA ILE A 33 -0.16 1.50 12.72
C ILE A 33 0.18 1.95 11.29
N LEU A 34 0.18 3.26 11.03
CA LEU A 34 0.51 3.82 9.71
C LEU A 34 1.95 3.46 9.27
N LYS A 35 2.92 3.47 10.20
CA LYS A 35 4.29 3.02 9.91
C LYS A 35 4.33 1.56 9.47
N LYS A 36 3.56 0.68 10.11
CA LYS A 36 3.45 -0.73 9.70
C LYS A 36 2.80 -0.87 8.32
N MET A 37 1.72 -0.13 8.07
CA MET A 37 1.06 -0.11 6.76
C MET A 37 2.00 0.37 5.65
N TYR A 38 2.79 1.40 5.91
CA TYR A 38 3.84 1.87 4.99
C TYR A 38 4.85 0.76 4.65
N GLU A 39 5.37 0.04 5.65
CA GLU A 39 6.31 -1.06 5.42
C GLU A 39 5.68 -2.22 4.62
N TYR A 40 4.40 -2.53 4.85
CA TYR A 40 3.70 -3.54 4.06
C TYR A 40 3.47 -3.06 2.62
N ALA A 41 3.02 -1.83 2.40
CA ALA A 41 2.85 -1.27 1.06
C ALA A 41 4.16 -1.30 0.26
N LYS A 42 5.26 -0.85 0.87
CA LYS A 42 6.60 -0.87 0.28
C LYS A 42 7.04 -2.29 -0.09
N ARG A 43 6.78 -3.27 0.78
CA ARG A 43 7.13 -4.67 0.56
C ARG A 43 6.29 -5.29 -0.56
N SER A 44 4.98 -4.99 -0.61
CA SER A 44 4.09 -5.44 -1.67
C SER A 44 4.55 -4.94 -3.05
N VAL A 45 4.93 -3.67 -3.15
CA VAL A 45 5.49 -3.10 -4.40
C VAL A 45 6.80 -3.79 -4.78
N SER A 46 7.69 -4.09 -3.81
CA SER A 46 8.95 -4.79 -4.08
C SER A 46 8.70 -6.18 -4.65
N TYR A 47 7.87 -6.99 -4.00
CA TYR A 47 7.54 -8.35 -4.47
C TYR A 47 6.93 -8.35 -5.86
N ALA A 48 5.98 -7.46 -6.12
CA ALA A 48 5.34 -7.34 -7.43
C ALA A 48 6.33 -6.90 -8.51
N SER A 49 7.24 -5.97 -8.19
CA SER A 49 8.28 -5.50 -9.12
C SER A 49 9.30 -6.59 -9.44
N GLU A 50 9.78 -7.33 -8.42
CA GLU A 50 10.69 -8.45 -8.60
C GLU A 50 10.05 -9.58 -9.43
N ALA A 51 8.77 -9.86 -9.19
CA ALA A 51 8.04 -10.83 -9.99
C ALA A 51 7.96 -10.42 -11.47
N PHE A 52 7.71 -9.14 -11.74
CA PHE A 52 7.61 -8.65 -13.12
C PHE A 52 8.95 -8.52 -13.83
N ILE A 53 9.95 -7.93 -13.16
CA ILE A 53 11.26 -7.64 -13.77
C ILE A 53 12.11 -8.91 -13.84
N ASP A 54 12.18 -9.66 -12.74
CA ASP A 54 13.11 -10.78 -12.56
C ASP A 54 12.44 -12.17 -12.73
N GLY A 55 11.11 -12.19 -12.93
CA GLY A 55 10.36 -13.44 -13.08
C GLY A 55 10.19 -14.23 -11.76
N LYS A 56 10.38 -13.60 -10.60
CA LYS A 56 10.24 -14.23 -9.28
C LYS A 56 8.76 -14.38 -8.89
N VAL A 57 8.02 -15.15 -9.66
CA VAL A 57 6.57 -15.36 -9.46
C VAL A 57 6.23 -16.20 -8.24
N ASP A 58 7.19 -16.87 -7.65
CA ASP A 58 7.11 -17.60 -6.38
C ASP A 58 6.90 -16.65 -5.17
N LEU A 59 7.22 -15.36 -5.30
CA LEU A 59 6.93 -14.33 -4.29
C LEU A 59 5.42 -14.04 -4.14
N LYS A 60 4.54 -14.70 -4.89
CA LYS A 60 3.08 -14.51 -4.80
C LYS A 60 2.56 -14.79 -3.40
N ASP A 61 3.00 -15.88 -2.77
CA ASP A 61 2.52 -16.27 -1.45
C ASP A 61 2.99 -15.26 -0.38
N ASP A 62 4.21 -14.76 -0.48
CA ASP A 62 4.72 -13.70 0.40
C ASP A 62 3.96 -12.37 0.24
N LEU A 63 3.60 -12.03 -1.00
CA LEU A 63 2.77 -10.86 -1.29
C LEU A 63 1.38 -11.01 -0.66
N MET A 64 0.72 -12.17 -0.83
CA MET A 64 -0.61 -12.40 -0.28
C MET A 64 -0.61 -12.39 1.26
N ASP A 65 0.42 -12.93 1.91
CA ASP A 65 0.59 -12.83 3.36
C ASP A 65 0.78 -11.36 3.82
N THR A 66 1.51 -10.58 3.03
CA THR A 66 1.70 -9.15 3.29
C THR A 66 0.39 -8.37 3.17
N GLU A 67 -0.44 -8.70 2.17
CA GLU A 67 -1.77 -8.12 1.97
C GLU A 67 -2.72 -8.45 3.11
N GLU A 68 -2.72 -9.69 3.59
CA GLU A 68 -3.53 -10.06 4.75
C GLU A 68 -3.12 -9.27 6.01
N LYS A 69 -1.81 -9.04 6.20
CA LYS A 69 -1.30 -8.19 7.28
C LYS A 69 -1.70 -6.72 7.09
N MET A 70 -1.72 -6.22 5.86
CA MET A 70 -2.18 -4.87 5.53
C MET A 70 -3.65 -4.69 5.92
N HIS A 71 -4.54 -5.62 5.52
CA HIS A 71 -5.96 -5.57 5.87
C HIS A 71 -6.19 -5.59 7.39
N ARG A 72 -5.46 -6.42 8.14
CA ARG A 72 -5.53 -6.42 9.62
C ARG A 72 -5.11 -5.08 10.23
N MET A 73 -4.11 -4.41 9.65
CA MET A 73 -3.69 -3.08 10.11
C MET A 73 -4.72 -2.01 9.75
N GLN A 74 -5.33 -2.10 8.57
CA GLN A 74 -6.45 -1.24 8.18
C GLN A 74 -7.61 -1.34 9.17
N ASP A 75 -8.07 -2.55 9.48
CA ASP A 75 -9.15 -2.77 10.44
C ASP A 75 -8.81 -2.22 11.84
N ARG A 76 -7.55 -2.43 12.27
CA ARG A 76 -7.07 -1.89 13.54
C ARG A 76 -7.06 -0.36 13.54
N ALA A 77 -6.58 0.27 12.46
CA ALA A 77 -6.55 1.72 12.31
C ALA A 77 -7.96 2.33 12.33
N MET A 78 -8.88 1.73 11.57
CA MET A 78 -10.28 2.18 11.52
C MET A 78 -10.98 2.05 12.87
N ARG A 79 -10.68 0.98 13.62
CA ARG A 79 -11.19 0.82 14.99
C ARG A 79 -10.65 1.87 15.94
N GLU A 80 -9.34 2.16 15.88
CA GLU A 80 -8.71 3.19 16.72
C GLU A 80 -9.29 4.58 16.42
N ILE A 81 -9.46 4.91 15.15
CA ILE A 81 -10.13 6.16 14.72
C ILE A 81 -11.55 6.24 15.30
N ALA A 82 -12.33 5.18 15.17
CA ALA A 82 -13.71 5.16 15.69
C ALA A 82 -13.77 5.34 17.21
N LEU A 83 -12.82 4.75 17.95
CA LEU A 83 -12.72 4.94 19.43
C LEU A 83 -12.40 6.39 19.75
N GLN A 84 -11.41 6.98 19.10
CA GLN A 84 -11.05 8.38 19.35
C GLN A 84 -12.16 9.35 18.96
N MET A 85 -12.88 9.08 17.87
CA MET A 85 -14.07 9.85 17.49
C MET A 85 -15.19 9.75 18.54
N GLY A 86 -15.38 8.58 19.14
CA GLY A 86 -16.40 8.38 20.18
C GLY A 86 -16.07 9.09 21.51
N GLU A 87 -14.79 9.29 21.78
CA GLU A 87 -14.30 9.97 23.00
C GLU A 87 -14.20 11.50 22.82
N SER A 88 -14.23 11.98 21.56
CA SER A 88 -14.08 13.40 21.23
C SER A 88 -15.41 14.14 21.29
N THR A 89 -15.45 15.30 21.93
CA THR A 89 -16.48 16.30 21.69
C THR A 89 -16.13 17.03 20.40
N PHE A 90 -16.91 16.78 19.33
CA PHE A 90 -16.69 17.46 18.04
C PHE A 90 -17.15 18.92 18.13
N ASP A 91 -16.31 19.77 18.70
CA ASP A 91 -16.58 21.22 18.77
C ASP A 91 -15.98 21.98 17.57
N ASP A 92 -15.24 21.29 16.66
CA ASP A 92 -14.50 21.94 15.56
C ASP A 92 -14.48 21.10 14.28
N VAL A 93 -14.66 21.79 13.14
CA VAL A 93 -14.55 21.23 11.78
C VAL A 93 -13.15 20.65 11.52
N ASP A 94 -12.10 21.23 12.11
CA ASP A 94 -10.73 20.79 11.96
C ASP A 94 -10.50 19.39 12.55
N HIS A 95 -11.14 19.08 13.67
CA HIS A 95 -11.11 17.75 14.27
C HIS A 95 -11.75 16.68 13.34
N ALA A 96 -12.87 17.00 12.72
CA ALA A 96 -13.53 16.10 11.77
C ALA A 96 -12.64 15.89 10.52
N ASN A 97 -12.02 16.95 10.01
CA ASN A 97 -11.10 16.89 8.88
C ASN A 97 -9.88 16.00 9.17
N TYR A 98 -9.32 16.07 10.38
CA TYR A 98 -8.23 15.20 10.81
C TYR A 98 -8.55 13.71 10.62
N TYR A 99 -9.71 13.24 11.10
CA TYR A 99 -10.09 11.84 10.93
C TYR A 99 -10.39 11.46 9.47
N ILE A 100 -10.94 12.38 8.69
CA ILE A 100 -11.14 12.19 7.25
C ILE A 100 -9.78 12.00 6.55
N TYR A 101 -8.76 12.81 6.89
CA TYR A 101 -7.41 12.68 6.35
C TYR A 101 -6.77 11.35 6.73
N LEU A 102 -6.84 10.95 7.99
CA LEU A 102 -6.33 9.65 8.43
C LEU A 102 -6.95 8.49 7.66
N THR A 103 -8.27 8.52 7.45
CA THR A 103 -8.98 7.49 6.67
C THR A 103 -8.49 7.46 5.23
N ARG A 104 -8.22 8.60 4.60
CA ARG A 104 -7.67 8.68 3.25
C ARG A 104 -6.24 8.13 3.16
N VAL A 105 -5.39 8.41 4.17
CA VAL A 105 -4.04 7.86 4.25
C VAL A 105 -4.07 6.34 4.36
N ILE A 106 -4.89 5.80 5.25
CA ILE A 106 -5.08 4.36 5.43
C ILE A 106 -5.53 3.71 4.11
N LYS A 107 -6.52 4.32 3.43
CA LYS A 107 -7.03 3.83 2.16
C LYS A 107 -5.99 3.89 1.04
N ALA A 108 -5.12 4.89 1.04
CA ALA A 108 -4.04 4.99 0.06
C ALA A 108 -3.04 3.83 0.19
N PHE A 109 -2.64 3.45 1.41
CA PHE A 109 -1.77 2.29 1.62
C PHE A 109 -2.42 0.97 1.17
N GLU A 110 -3.68 0.76 1.51
CA GLU A 110 -4.42 -0.44 1.09
C GLU A 110 -4.51 -0.51 -0.44
N ARG A 111 -4.77 0.61 -1.12
CA ARG A 111 -4.80 0.66 -2.59
C ARG A 111 -3.46 0.39 -3.25
N ILE A 112 -2.35 0.80 -2.65
CA ILE A 112 -1.02 0.47 -3.14
C ILE A 112 -0.81 -1.06 -3.07
N GLY A 113 -1.24 -1.70 -2.01
CA GLY A 113 -1.23 -3.15 -1.87
C GLY A 113 -2.07 -3.86 -2.94
N ASP A 114 -3.34 -3.49 -3.09
CA ASP A 114 -4.24 -4.04 -4.12
C ASP A 114 -3.60 -3.98 -5.53
N ILE A 115 -3.02 -2.82 -5.90
CA ILE A 115 -2.37 -2.63 -7.19
C ILE A 115 -1.13 -3.53 -7.32
N SER A 116 -0.41 -3.77 -6.24
CA SER A 116 0.73 -4.69 -6.23
C SER A 116 0.31 -6.13 -6.54
N VAL A 117 -0.85 -6.56 -6.04
CA VAL A 117 -1.44 -7.86 -6.38
C VAL A 117 -1.81 -7.92 -7.88
N GLU A 118 -2.43 -6.86 -8.42
CA GLU A 118 -2.71 -6.78 -9.87
C GLU A 118 -1.42 -6.90 -10.71
N ILE A 119 -0.32 -6.25 -10.30
CA ILE A 119 0.99 -6.34 -10.97
C ILE A 119 1.55 -7.77 -10.90
N MET A 120 1.44 -8.43 -9.74
CA MET A 120 1.88 -9.82 -9.56
C MET A 120 1.12 -10.77 -10.50
N ASP A 121 -0.19 -10.63 -10.60
CA ASP A 121 -1.00 -11.48 -11.49
C ASP A 121 -0.63 -11.27 -12.97
N ILE A 122 -0.38 -10.02 -13.38
CA ILE A 122 0.12 -9.71 -14.72
C ILE A 122 1.52 -10.33 -14.95
N ALA A 123 2.41 -10.25 -13.95
CA ALA A 123 3.75 -10.83 -14.02
C ALA A 123 3.70 -12.35 -14.21
N ILE A 124 2.82 -13.03 -13.47
CA ILE A 124 2.63 -14.47 -13.58
C ILE A 124 2.14 -14.86 -14.99
N GLU A 125 1.17 -14.14 -15.52
CA GLU A 125 0.64 -14.39 -16.86
C GLU A 125 1.70 -14.12 -17.93
N PHE A 126 2.42 -13.01 -17.81
CA PHE A 126 3.50 -12.63 -18.70
C PHE A 126 4.57 -13.71 -18.76
N HIS A 127 5.11 -14.15 -17.62
CA HIS A 127 6.18 -15.14 -17.56
C HIS A 127 5.75 -16.58 -17.92
N LYS A 128 4.48 -16.92 -17.81
CA LYS A 128 3.93 -18.19 -18.32
C LYS A 128 3.91 -18.26 -19.84
N ASN A 129 3.67 -17.11 -20.48
CA ASN A 129 3.46 -17.04 -21.94
C ASN A 129 4.74 -16.75 -22.71
N ILE A 130 5.86 -16.39 -22.07
CA ILE A 130 7.15 -16.20 -22.74
C ILE A 130 7.88 -17.55 -22.81
N PRO A 131 8.20 -18.06 -24.03
CA PRO A 131 9.06 -19.23 -24.18
C PRO A 131 10.44 -18.93 -23.56
N ARG A 132 10.93 -19.80 -22.68
CA ARG A 132 12.24 -19.66 -22.00
C ARG A 132 13.43 -19.44 -22.98
N SER A 133 13.25 -19.74 -24.25
CA SER A 133 14.26 -19.56 -25.33
C SER A 133 14.43 -18.11 -25.80
N THR A 134 13.50 -17.20 -25.45
CA THR A 134 13.52 -15.81 -25.94
C THR A 134 14.10 -14.82 -24.92
N VAL A 135 14.39 -15.25 -23.70
CA VAL A 135 15.01 -14.38 -22.68
C VAL A 135 16.51 -14.30 -22.95
N PRO A 136 17.07 -13.09 -23.22
CA PRO A 136 18.51 -12.91 -23.41
C PRO A 136 19.30 -13.45 -22.21
N ARG A 137 20.46 -14.09 -22.46
CA ARG A 137 21.32 -14.65 -21.40
C ARG A 137 21.74 -13.64 -20.34
N SER A 138 21.78 -12.35 -20.68
CA SER A 138 22.09 -11.25 -19.76
C SER A 138 21.06 -11.03 -18.63
N PHE A 139 19.90 -11.67 -18.70
CA PHE A 139 18.86 -11.62 -17.66
C PHE A 139 18.72 -12.94 -16.89
N ARG A 140 19.67 -13.88 -17.02
CA ARG A 140 19.63 -15.21 -16.41
C ARG A 140 20.61 -15.42 -15.25
N ASP A 141 21.45 -14.42 -14.93
CA ASP A 141 22.44 -14.47 -13.83
C ASP A 141 21.98 -13.65 -12.62
#